data_46d401b574a2fff2a938d0e97bdaa1b9
#
_entry.id   46d401b574a2fff2a938d0e97bdaa1b9
#
_cell.length_a   1.000
_cell.length_b   1.000
_cell.length_c   1.000
_cell.angle_alpha   90.00
_cell.angle_beta   90.00
_cell.angle_gamma   90.00
#
_symmetry.space_group_name_H-M   'P 1'
#
loop_
_entity.id
_entity.type
_entity.pdbx_description
1 polymer ?
#
loop_
_entity_poly.entity_id
_entity_poly.type
_entity_poly.pdbx_seq_one_letter_code
_entity_poly.pdbx_strand_id
1 'polypeptide(L)'
;MVGAGTLGICRECRESLGPWCGAACRGCGLPFASDRTLDSSLRLCARCRRQDYEFDLARSYGLYSGRLREAILLLKFGGRERLGGMLGGLLARIWNSDEELQAISDSVIVPVPLDRSRERERGFNQAALLVRGLSGRLRKNGAGLGIRVSLGCLIRTRATAPQTGLSLPARLENVRGVFAVESENQIRGRVAVVVDDVMTTGATLSACAGALKRAGAVRAIGLTLARSTPQFPDVPGPNRPVDEADRKSA
;
A
#
# COMPACT_ATOMS: atom_id res chain seq x y z
N MET A 1 -3.03 -9.41 -22.19
CA MET A 1 -3.33 -8.77 -23.49
C MET A 1 -3.78 -7.34 -23.24
N VAL A 2 -3.10 -6.38 -23.86
CA VAL A 2 -3.37 -4.95 -23.67
C VAL A 2 -4.42 -4.56 -24.70
N GLY A 3 -5.70 -4.55 -24.28
CA GLY A 3 -6.78 -4.02 -25.10
C GLY A 3 -6.73 -2.49 -25.18
N ALA A 4 -7.10 -1.94 -26.31
CA ALA A 4 -7.14 -0.51 -26.63
C ALA A 4 -8.23 0.25 -25.85
N GLY A 5 -8.23 0.15 -24.52
CA GLY A 5 -9.08 0.96 -23.65
C GLY A 5 -8.29 2.17 -23.13
N THR A 6 -8.95 3.30 -22.96
CA THR A 6 -8.40 4.58 -22.45
C THR A 6 -7.65 4.47 -21.12
N LEU A 7 -7.74 3.35 -20.42
CA LEU A 7 -7.14 3.10 -19.08
C LEU A 7 -5.94 2.16 -19.09
N GLY A 8 -5.52 1.61 -20.25
CA GLY A 8 -4.31 0.79 -20.36
C GLY A 8 -4.44 -0.69 -19.95
N ILE A 9 -5.61 -1.14 -19.44
CA ILE A 9 -5.96 -2.55 -19.21
C ILE A 9 -7.40 -2.80 -19.65
N CYS A 10 -7.68 -4.05 -20.09
CA CYS A 10 -9.04 -4.42 -20.51
C CYS A 10 -9.99 -4.51 -19.31
N ARG A 11 -11.31 -4.55 -19.62
CA ARG A 11 -12.37 -4.61 -18.60
C ARG A 11 -12.23 -5.86 -17.72
N GLU A 12 -12.02 -7.02 -18.32
CA GLU A 12 -11.83 -8.29 -17.63
C GLU A 12 -10.66 -8.24 -16.62
N CYS A 13 -9.48 -7.75 -17.08
CA CYS A 13 -8.34 -7.58 -16.18
C CYS A 13 -8.63 -6.64 -15.01
N ARG A 14 -9.42 -5.58 -15.23
CA ARG A 14 -9.82 -4.66 -14.17
C ARG A 14 -10.78 -5.29 -13.19
N GLU A 15 -11.73 -6.08 -13.66
CA GLU A 15 -12.72 -6.79 -12.85
C GLU A 15 -12.06 -7.90 -12.02
N SER A 16 -10.97 -8.49 -12.51
CA SER A 16 -10.19 -9.49 -11.78
C SER A 16 -9.27 -8.91 -10.69
N LEU A 17 -9.15 -7.58 -10.57
CA LEU A 17 -8.44 -6.93 -9.46
C LEU A 17 -9.33 -6.92 -8.21
N GLY A 18 -9.49 -8.07 -7.55
CA GLY A 18 -10.25 -8.20 -6.32
C GLY A 18 -9.46 -7.80 -5.06
N PRO A 19 -10.14 -7.29 -4.01
CA PRO A 19 -9.52 -7.09 -2.71
C PRO A 19 -9.23 -8.45 -2.03
N TRP A 20 -8.31 -8.44 -1.06
CA TRP A 20 -8.18 -9.56 -0.12
C TRP A 20 -9.35 -9.54 0.87
N CYS A 21 -10.12 -10.64 0.92
CA CYS A 21 -11.29 -10.77 1.79
C CYS A 21 -11.07 -11.79 2.93
N GLY A 22 -9.89 -12.40 3.02
CA GLY A 22 -9.57 -13.37 4.08
C GLY A 22 -9.16 -12.69 5.39
N ALA A 23 -8.96 -13.51 6.42
CA ALA A 23 -8.47 -13.05 7.70
C ALA A 23 -7.11 -12.34 7.59
N ALA A 24 -6.97 -11.23 8.31
CA ALA A 24 -5.73 -10.46 8.33
C ALA A 24 -5.48 -9.82 9.70
N CYS A 25 -4.23 -9.49 9.96
CA CYS A 25 -3.80 -8.76 11.14
C CYS A 25 -4.48 -7.38 11.18
N ARG A 26 -5.18 -7.07 12.27
CA ARG A 26 -5.85 -5.77 12.46
C ARG A 26 -4.88 -4.59 12.46
N GLY A 27 -3.62 -4.80 12.91
CA GLY A 27 -2.60 -3.75 12.91
C GLY A 27 -1.98 -3.51 11.52
N CYS A 28 -1.44 -4.55 10.86
CA CYS A 28 -0.63 -4.37 9.65
C CYS A 28 -1.19 -5.01 8.38
N GLY A 29 -2.40 -5.58 8.41
CA GLY A 29 -3.01 -6.22 7.23
C GLY A 29 -2.29 -7.50 6.77
N LEU A 30 -1.41 -8.12 7.58
CA LEU A 30 -0.77 -9.38 7.23
C LEU A 30 -1.83 -10.49 7.14
N PRO A 31 -1.99 -11.16 5.99
CA PRO A 31 -2.91 -12.29 5.85
C PRO A 31 -2.59 -13.44 6.80
N PHE A 32 -3.62 -14.09 7.31
CA PHE A 32 -3.50 -15.34 8.08
C PHE A 32 -3.92 -16.54 7.21
N ALA A 33 -3.26 -17.69 7.45
CA ALA A 33 -3.52 -18.92 6.69
C ALA A 33 -4.91 -19.54 7.00
N SER A 34 -5.49 -19.27 8.16
CA SER A 34 -6.84 -19.76 8.51
C SER A 34 -7.57 -18.77 9.41
N ASP A 35 -8.89 -18.77 9.29
CA ASP A 35 -9.84 -18.02 10.13
C ASP A 35 -10.14 -18.69 11.48
N ARG A 36 -9.74 -19.97 11.62
CA ARG A 36 -10.29 -20.89 12.62
C ARG A 36 -9.80 -20.72 14.06
N THR A 37 -8.80 -19.89 14.32
CA THR A 37 -8.08 -19.97 15.60
C THR A 37 -7.98 -18.67 16.41
N LEU A 38 -8.58 -17.57 15.96
CA LEU A 38 -8.38 -16.31 16.68
C LEU A 38 -9.73 -15.60 16.90
N ASP A 39 -10.03 -15.37 18.17
CA ASP A 39 -11.01 -14.36 18.57
C ASP A 39 -10.73 -13.06 17.80
N SER A 40 -11.76 -12.50 17.20
CA SER A 40 -11.66 -11.31 16.33
C SER A 40 -10.96 -10.12 17.01
N SER A 41 -11.06 -10.02 18.34
CA SER A 41 -10.42 -8.98 19.16
C SER A 41 -8.89 -9.11 19.25
N LEU A 42 -8.33 -10.31 19.04
CA LEU A 42 -6.91 -10.64 19.26
C LEU A 42 -6.12 -10.88 17.95
N ARG A 43 -6.69 -10.54 16.79
CA ARG A 43 -6.03 -10.79 15.48
C ARG A 43 -4.85 -9.87 15.20
N LEU A 44 -3.80 -9.98 16.00
CA LEU A 44 -2.51 -9.32 15.76
C LEU A 44 -1.42 -10.34 15.44
N CYS A 45 -0.63 -10.07 14.40
CA CYS A 45 0.57 -10.86 14.12
C CYS A 45 1.64 -10.62 15.19
N ALA A 46 2.66 -11.49 15.25
CA ALA A 46 3.72 -11.40 16.27
C ALA A 46 4.41 -10.02 16.28
N ARG A 47 4.63 -9.41 15.12
CA ARG A 47 5.26 -8.09 15.02
C ARG A 47 4.38 -6.97 15.58
N CYS A 48 3.08 -6.98 15.26
CA CYS A 48 2.15 -6.00 15.81
C CYS A 48 1.98 -6.15 17.32
N ARG A 49 2.00 -7.37 17.85
CA ARG A 49 1.99 -7.61 19.31
C ARG A 49 3.24 -7.05 20.00
N ARG A 50 4.42 -7.11 19.34
CA ARG A 50 5.66 -6.53 19.88
C ARG A 50 5.81 -5.04 19.59
N GLN A 51 4.85 -4.43 18.89
CA GLN A 51 4.92 -3.03 18.47
C GLN A 51 6.17 -2.69 17.62
N ASP A 52 6.58 -3.63 16.75
CA ASP A 52 7.79 -3.50 15.93
C ASP A 52 7.65 -2.44 14.80
N TYR A 53 6.52 -1.75 14.68
CA TYR A 53 6.26 -0.76 13.65
C TYR A 53 6.01 0.63 14.23
N GLU A 54 6.49 1.65 13.53
CA GLU A 54 6.21 3.05 13.84
C GLU A 54 4.82 3.50 13.35
N PHE A 55 4.21 2.82 12.38
CA PHE A 55 2.85 3.11 11.97
C PHE A 55 1.83 2.48 12.95
N ASP A 56 0.71 3.17 13.14
CA ASP A 56 -0.37 2.72 14.02
C ASP A 56 -1.29 1.69 13.34
N LEU A 57 -1.39 1.80 12.02
CA LEU A 57 -2.25 0.96 11.19
C LEU A 57 -1.63 0.81 9.81
N ALA A 58 -1.83 -0.35 9.17
CA ALA A 58 -1.61 -0.46 7.73
C ALA A 58 -2.68 -1.32 7.06
N ARG A 59 -3.04 -0.94 5.83
CA ARG A 59 -3.99 -1.65 4.98
C ARG A 59 -3.41 -1.87 3.59
N SER A 60 -3.76 -3.00 3.00
CA SER A 60 -3.40 -3.33 1.62
C SER A 60 -4.65 -3.81 0.89
N TYR A 61 -4.80 -3.40 -0.39
CA TYR A 61 -5.97 -3.76 -1.18
C TYR A 61 -6.06 -5.26 -1.46
N GLY A 62 -4.94 -5.88 -1.82
CA GLY A 62 -4.91 -7.30 -2.15
C GLY A 62 -3.56 -7.95 -1.84
N LEU A 63 -3.41 -9.21 -2.25
CA LEU A 63 -2.14 -9.92 -2.22
C LEU A 63 -1.27 -9.50 -3.42
N TYR A 64 0.05 -9.50 -3.22
CA TYR A 64 1.02 -9.27 -4.31
C TYR A 64 1.17 -10.52 -5.17
N SER A 65 0.12 -10.88 -5.89
CA SER A 65 0.03 -12.07 -6.74
C SER A 65 -0.88 -11.82 -7.94
N GLY A 66 -0.88 -12.73 -8.91
CA GLY A 66 -1.77 -12.71 -10.07
C GLY A 66 -1.85 -11.36 -10.78
N ARG A 67 -3.04 -10.97 -11.20
CA ARG A 67 -3.29 -9.75 -11.99
C ARG A 67 -2.92 -8.44 -11.26
N LEU A 68 -3.04 -8.40 -9.93
CA LEU A 68 -2.63 -7.21 -9.17
C LEU A 68 -1.12 -7.02 -9.22
N ARG A 69 -0.33 -8.10 -9.10
CA ARG A 69 1.13 -8.07 -9.27
C ARG A 69 1.50 -7.61 -10.67
N GLU A 70 0.86 -8.15 -11.72
CA GLU A 70 1.09 -7.77 -13.11
C GLU A 70 0.81 -6.25 -13.32
N ALA A 71 -0.32 -5.75 -12.82
CA ALA A 71 -0.66 -4.33 -12.95
C ALA A 71 0.35 -3.41 -12.23
N ILE A 72 0.84 -3.82 -11.05
CA ILE A 72 1.87 -3.07 -10.32
C ILE A 72 3.21 -3.09 -11.10
N LEU A 73 3.59 -4.21 -11.70
CA LEU A 73 4.80 -4.30 -12.51
C LEU A 73 4.70 -3.45 -13.79
N LEU A 74 3.54 -3.45 -14.45
CA LEU A 74 3.28 -2.58 -15.61
C LEU A 74 3.36 -1.09 -15.23
N LEU A 75 2.85 -0.71 -14.05
CA LEU A 75 3.02 0.65 -13.53
C LEU A 75 4.50 0.96 -13.30
N LYS A 76 5.27 0.06 -12.67
CA LYS A 76 6.67 0.30 -12.32
C LYS A 76 7.64 0.33 -13.50
N PHE A 77 7.44 -0.57 -14.47
CA PHE A 77 8.43 -0.88 -15.51
C PHE A 77 7.88 -0.81 -16.94
N GLY A 78 6.57 -0.75 -17.09
CA GLY A 78 5.91 -0.75 -18.40
C GLY A 78 5.59 0.65 -18.96
N GLY A 79 6.06 1.74 -18.34
CA GLY A 79 5.77 3.11 -18.78
C GLY A 79 4.27 3.48 -18.76
N ARG A 80 3.46 2.76 -17.99
CA ARG A 80 1.98 2.90 -17.98
C ARG A 80 1.51 3.81 -16.85
N GLU A 81 1.91 5.07 -16.83
CA GLU A 81 1.55 6.05 -15.79
C GLU A 81 0.03 6.18 -15.56
N ARG A 82 -0.78 6.05 -16.63
CA ARG A 82 -2.24 6.10 -16.55
C ARG A 82 -2.84 5.03 -15.62
N LEU A 83 -2.13 3.91 -15.40
CA LEU A 83 -2.54 2.90 -14.42
C LEU A 83 -2.52 3.45 -13.00
N GLY A 84 -1.65 4.39 -12.67
CA GLY A 84 -1.56 4.99 -11.33
C GLY A 84 -2.88 5.57 -10.84
N GLY A 85 -3.60 6.29 -11.72
CA GLY A 85 -4.92 6.85 -11.39
C GLY A 85 -5.97 5.76 -11.11
N MET A 86 -6.00 4.71 -11.94
CA MET A 86 -6.92 3.59 -11.76
C MET A 86 -6.60 2.77 -10.51
N LEU A 87 -5.34 2.42 -10.31
CA LEU A 87 -4.88 1.65 -9.15
C LEU A 87 -5.04 2.46 -7.85
N GLY A 88 -4.80 3.77 -7.88
CA GLY A 88 -5.12 4.67 -6.77
C GLY A 88 -6.61 4.66 -6.41
N GLY A 89 -7.49 4.49 -7.41
CA GLY A 89 -8.93 4.29 -7.19
C GLY A 89 -9.28 3.00 -6.43
N LEU A 90 -8.43 1.96 -6.47
CA LEU A 90 -8.59 0.75 -5.65
C LEU A 90 -8.32 1.04 -4.17
N LEU A 91 -7.36 1.93 -3.87
CA LEU A 91 -7.09 2.38 -2.48
C LEU A 91 -8.30 3.11 -1.89
N ALA A 92 -9.04 3.87 -2.71
CA ALA A 92 -10.27 4.50 -2.26
C ALA A 92 -11.37 3.49 -1.87
N ARG A 93 -11.36 2.28 -2.44
CA ARG A 93 -12.29 1.22 -2.01
C ARG A 93 -11.97 0.76 -0.59
N ILE A 94 -10.67 0.57 -0.24
CA ILE A 94 -10.28 0.26 1.14
C ILE A 94 -10.74 1.38 2.05
N TRP A 95 -10.43 2.64 1.70
CA TRP A 95 -10.81 3.80 2.50
C TRP A 95 -12.30 3.82 2.85
N ASN A 96 -13.14 3.51 1.86
CA ASN A 96 -14.59 3.54 2.01
C ASN A 96 -15.17 2.27 2.69
N SER A 97 -14.39 1.22 2.91
CA SER A 97 -14.84 -0.03 3.54
C SER A 97 -14.22 -0.29 4.92
N ASP A 98 -13.17 0.43 5.29
CA ASP A 98 -12.50 0.28 6.59
C ASP A 98 -12.93 1.39 7.54
N GLU A 99 -13.54 1.00 8.66
CA GLU A 99 -14.10 1.92 9.66
C GLU A 99 -13.04 2.86 10.26
N GLU A 100 -11.82 2.36 10.48
CA GLU A 100 -10.70 3.14 11.00
C GLU A 100 -10.25 4.24 10.02
N LEU A 101 -10.33 3.97 8.71
CA LEU A 101 -10.00 4.96 7.68
C LEU A 101 -11.14 5.96 7.49
N GLN A 102 -12.39 5.52 7.57
CA GLN A 102 -13.57 6.40 7.46
C GLN A 102 -13.67 7.38 8.64
N ALA A 103 -13.22 6.98 9.82
CA ALA A 103 -13.24 7.83 11.02
C ALA A 103 -12.22 8.98 10.96
N ILE A 104 -11.36 9.06 9.94
CA ILE A 104 -10.35 10.11 9.82
C ILE A 104 -10.99 11.40 9.30
N SER A 105 -11.01 12.44 10.11
CA SER A 105 -11.60 13.75 9.77
C SER A 105 -10.60 14.77 9.23
N ASP A 106 -9.36 14.82 9.76
CA ASP A 106 -8.28 15.71 9.27
C ASP A 106 -7.02 14.89 8.99
N SER A 107 -6.65 14.79 7.73
CA SER A 107 -5.51 14.00 7.31
C SER A 107 -4.71 14.64 6.20
N VAL A 108 -3.46 14.19 6.10
CA VAL A 108 -2.59 14.46 4.96
C VAL A 108 -2.15 13.15 4.33
N ILE A 109 -2.41 13.00 3.05
CA ILE A 109 -1.96 11.84 2.27
C ILE A 109 -0.63 12.18 1.62
N VAL A 110 0.38 11.35 1.88
CA VAL A 110 1.74 11.52 1.39
C VAL A 110 2.23 10.27 0.66
N PRO A 111 2.88 10.37 -0.50
CA PRO A 111 3.51 9.22 -1.14
C PRO A 111 4.81 8.87 -0.44
N VAL A 112 5.19 7.59 -0.44
CA VAL A 112 6.56 7.17 -0.14
C VAL A 112 7.48 7.78 -1.18
N PRO A 113 8.54 8.53 -0.78
CA PRO A 113 9.50 9.10 -1.72
C PRO A 113 10.31 8.00 -2.41
N LEU A 114 10.39 8.07 -3.73
CA LEU A 114 11.23 7.18 -4.52
C LEU A 114 12.70 7.65 -4.44
N ASP A 115 13.62 6.74 -4.65
CA ASP A 115 15.02 7.08 -4.84
C ASP A 115 15.20 7.91 -6.11
N ARG A 116 16.04 8.96 -6.07
CA ARG A 116 16.22 9.89 -7.20
C ARG A 116 16.71 9.20 -8.47
N SER A 117 17.54 8.16 -8.36
CA SER A 117 18.02 7.41 -9.52
C SER A 117 16.86 6.65 -10.17
N ARG A 118 16.05 5.98 -9.38
CA ARG A 118 14.87 5.25 -9.84
C ARG A 118 13.77 6.17 -10.38
N GLU A 119 13.62 7.34 -9.81
CA GLU A 119 12.66 8.33 -10.31
C GLU A 119 13.09 8.88 -11.67
N ARG A 120 14.38 9.14 -11.87
CA ARG A 120 14.95 9.53 -13.18
C ARG A 120 14.82 8.41 -14.22
N GLU A 121 15.13 7.17 -13.85
CA GLU A 121 15.00 6.00 -14.72
C GLU A 121 13.55 5.76 -15.14
N ARG A 122 12.62 5.91 -14.21
CA ARG A 122 11.20 5.61 -14.40
C ARG A 122 10.39 6.78 -14.97
N GLY A 123 10.87 8.01 -14.76
CA GLY A 123 10.22 9.26 -15.15
C GLY A 123 9.19 9.77 -14.15
N PHE A 124 8.80 8.95 -13.15
CA PHE A 124 7.77 9.29 -12.16
C PHE A 124 7.92 8.51 -10.86
N ASN A 125 7.29 9.01 -9.80
CA ASN A 125 7.07 8.28 -8.56
C ASN A 125 5.69 7.58 -8.60
N GLN A 126 5.68 6.24 -8.61
CA GLN A 126 4.45 5.45 -8.65
C GLN A 126 3.52 5.74 -7.45
N ALA A 127 4.08 5.93 -6.25
CA ALA A 127 3.29 6.26 -5.07
C ALA A 127 2.58 7.62 -5.21
N ALA A 128 3.20 8.59 -5.85
CA ALA A 128 2.58 9.89 -6.13
C ALA A 128 1.40 9.76 -7.11
N LEU A 129 1.52 8.91 -8.14
CA LEU A 129 0.42 8.61 -9.05
C LEU A 129 -0.76 7.93 -8.33
N LEU A 130 -0.47 7.01 -7.40
CA LEU A 130 -1.49 6.36 -6.56
C LEU A 130 -2.20 7.38 -5.67
N VAL A 131 -1.47 8.30 -5.03
CA VAL A 131 -2.03 9.38 -4.20
C VAL A 131 -2.98 10.25 -5.02
N ARG A 132 -2.60 10.64 -6.25
CA ARG A 132 -3.47 11.42 -7.14
C ARG A 132 -4.76 10.66 -7.48
N GLY A 133 -4.67 9.37 -7.78
CA GLY A 133 -5.82 8.52 -8.06
C GLY A 133 -6.75 8.34 -6.86
N LEU A 134 -6.17 8.07 -5.69
CA LEU A 134 -6.88 7.96 -4.41
C LEU A 134 -7.64 9.25 -4.09
N SER A 135 -6.93 10.37 -4.03
CA SER A 135 -7.50 11.67 -3.65
C SER A 135 -8.59 12.14 -4.64
N GLY A 136 -8.38 11.90 -5.93
CA GLY A 136 -9.38 12.20 -6.96
C GLY A 136 -10.66 11.38 -6.78
N ARG A 137 -10.56 10.12 -6.37
CA ARG A 137 -11.71 9.26 -6.13
C ARG A 137 -12.42 9.62 -4.83
N LEU A 138 -11.70 9.91 -3.75
CA LEU A 138 -12.27 10.32 -2.47
C LEU A 138 -13.07 11.62 -2.61
N ARG A 139 -12.54 12.61 -3.34
CA ARG A 139 -13.27 13.86 -3.62
C ARG A 139 -14.57 13.62 -4.40
N LYS A 140 -14.55 12.76 -5.41
CA LYS A 140 -15.75 12.41 -6.19
C LYS A 140 -16.82 11.71 -5.35
N ASN A 141 -16.42 10.97 -4.33
CA ASN A 141 -17.35 10.24 -3.44
C ASN A 141 -17.81 11.09 -2.24
N GLY A 142 -17.45 12.39 -2.17
CA GLY A 142 -17.81 13.26 -1.05
C GLY A 142 -17.01 13.03 0.25
N ALA A 143 -16.10 12.05 0.25
CA ALA A 143 -15.25 11.72 1.42
C ALA A 143 -14.01 12.62 1.55
N GLY A 144 -13.93 13.69 0.75
CA GLY A 144 -12.73 14.53 0.66
C GLY A 144 -12.63 15.68 1.65
N LEU A 145 -13.61 15.91 2.51
CA LEU A 145 -13.59 16.98 3.50
C LEU A 145 -12.49 16.69 4.55
N GLY A 146 -11.57 17.64 4.74
CA GLY A 146 -10.44 17.51 5.67
C GLY A 146 -9.26 16.68 5.14
N ILE A 147 -9.35 16.09 3.94
CA ILE A 147 -8.24 15.33 3.33
C ILE A 147 -7.36 16.26 2.50
N ARG A 148 -6.12 16.41 2.92
CA ARG A 148 -5.07 17.14 2.19
C ARG A 148 -4.16 16.18 1.46
N VAL A 149 -3.47 16.66 0.44
CA VAL A 149 -2.44 15.90 -0.28
C VAL A 149 -1.16 16.70 -0.28
N SER A 150 -0.09 16.09 0.13
CA SER A 150 1.25 16.66 0.00
C SER A 150 2.19 15.68 -0.69
N LEU A 151 2.60 16.00 -1.90
CA LEU A 151 3.45 15.13 -2.71
C LEU A 151 4.94 15.28 -2.40
N GLY A 152 5.35 16.34 -1.71
CA GLY A 152 6.75 16.68 -1.48
C GLY A 152 7.16 16.91 -0.02
N CYS A 153 6.23 16.88 0.95
CA CYS A 153 6.59 17.14 2.35
C CYS A 153 7.47 16.05 2.97
N LEU A 154 7.30 14.80 2.54
CA LEU A 154 8.16 13.68 2.95
C LEU A 154 9.21 13.46 1.87
N ILE A 155 10.49 13.51 2.27
CA ILE A 155 11.62 13.34 1.36
C ILE A 155 12.50 12.18 1.75
N ARG A 156 13.28 11.70 0.78
CA ARG A 156 14.34 10.73 0.99
C ARG A 156 15.68 11.44 1.04
N THR A 157 16.39 11.34 2.16
CA THR A 157 17.62 12.09 2.45
C THR A 157 18.87 11.42 1.88
N ARG A 158 18.86 10.09 1.70
CA ARG A 158 19.99 9.33 1.13
C ARG A 158 19.52 8.15 0.30
N ALA A 159 20.35 7.73 -0.63
CA ALA A 159 20.18 6.47 -1.35
C ALA A 159 20.32 5.27 -0.39
N THR A 160 19.65 4.17 -0.72
CA THR A 160 19.78 2.90 0.02
C THR A 160 20.00 1.77 -0.97
N ALA A 161 20.64 0.68 -0.51
CA ALA A 161 20.77 -0.54 -1.30
C ALA A 161 19.38 -1.07 -1.71
N PRO A 162 19.26 -1.75 -2.86
CA PRO A 162 18.02 -2.44 -3.23
C PRO A 162 17.58 -3.39 -2.11
N GLN A 163 16.30 -3.34 -1.74
CA GLN A 163 15.77 -4.20 -0.68
C GLN A 163 15.59 -5.67 -1.11
N THR A 164 15.69 -5.94 -2.41
CA THR A 164 15.61 -7.29 -2.96
C THR A 164 16.79 -8.12 -2.45
N GLY A 165 16.52 -9.31 -1.91
CA GLY A 165 17.55 -10.18 -1.35
C GLY A 165 17.99 -9.87 0.08
N LEU A 166 17.61 -8.73 0.67
CA LEU A 166 17.95 -8.42 2.06
C LEU A 166 17.07 -9.20 3.05
N SER A 167 17.69 -9.67 4.15
CA SER A 167 16.96 -10.20 5.32
C SER A 167 16.09 -9.12 5.98
N LEU A 168 15.16 -9.52 6.84
CA LEU A 168 14.29 -8.58 7.54
C LEU A 168 15.06 -7.55 8.40
N PRO A 169 16.03 -7.93 9.25
CA PRO A 169 16.83 -6.97 10.00
C PRO A 169 17.57 -6.00 9.08
N ALA A 170 18.18 -6.52 8.00
CA ALA A 170 18.90 -5.70 7.04
C ALA A 170 17.97 -4.68 6.31
N ARG A 171 16.70 -5.04 6.02
CA ARG A 171 15.73 -4.10 5.45
C ARG A 171 15.35 -2.98 6.41
N LEU A 172 15.21 -3.29 7.70
CA LEU A 172 14.91 -2.29 8.72
C LEU A 172 16.07 -1.30 8.88
N GLU A 173 17.30 -1.82 8.99
CA GLU A 173 18.51 -0.98 9.11
C GLU A 173 18.74 -0.14 7.85
N ASN A 174 18.54 -0.72 6.68
CA ASN A 174 18.71 -0.04 5.37
C ASN A 174 17.86 1.22 5.23
N VAL A 175 16.67 1.26 5.84
CA VAL A 175 15.74 2.40 5.76
C VAL A 175 15.73 3.30 6.99
N ARG A 176 16.52 2.99 8.02
CA ARG A 176 16.61 3.78 9.25
C ARG A 176 17.17 5.18 8.95
N GLY A 177 16.43 6.22 9.36
CA GLY A 177 16.84 7.62 9.15
C GLY A 177 16.90 8.09 7.69
N VAL A 178 16.31 7.30 6.76
CA VAL A 178 16.31 7.62 5.32
C VAL A 178 15.27 8.68 4.96
N PHE A 179 14.25 8.85 5.77
CA PHE A 179 13.15 9.77 5.48
C PHE A 179 13.12 10.94 6.46
N ALA A 180 12.84 12.13 5.92
CA ALA A 180 12.65 13.36 6.68
C ALA A 180 11.44 14.14 6.16
N VAL A 181 10.91 15.01 6.98
CA VAL A 181 9.81 15.92 6.62
C VAL A 181 10.38 17.32 6.42
N GLU A 182 10.18 17.91 5.23
CA GLU A 182 10.60 19.28 4.93
C GLU A 182 9.59 20.33 5.42
N SER A 183 8.31 19.98 5.49
CA SER A 183 7.22 20.92 5.80
C SER A 183 6.38 20.40 6.96
N GLU A 184 6.89 20.54 8.19
CA GLU A 184 6.21 20.04 9.41
C GLU A 184 4.82 20.66 9.61
N ASN A 185 4.60 21.92 9.22
CA ASN A 185 3.32 22.60 9.34
C ASN A 185 2.17 21.89 8.55
N GLN A 186 2.52 21.12 7.53
CA GLN A 186 1.55 20.30 6.79
C GLN A 186 1.17 19.03 7.52
N ILE A 187 1.99 18.58 8.47
CA ILE A 187 1.87 17.28 9.15
C ILE A 187 1.37 17.44 10.59
N ARG A 188 1.86 18.45 11.30
CA ARG A 188 1.61 18.67 12.73
C ARG A 188 0.13 18.69 13.07
N GLY A 189 -0.25 17.88 14.06
CA GLY A 189 -1.62 17.76 14.57
C GLY A 189 -2.57 16.94 13.68
N ARG A 190 -2.10 16.32 12.57
CA ARG A 190 -2.93 15.57 11.62
C ARG A 190 -2.62 14.09 11.62
N VAL A 191 -3.56 13.32 11.09
CA VAL A 191 -3.31 11.92 10.70
C VAL A 191 -2.54 11.92 9.38
N ALA A 192 -1.35 11.31 9.36
CA ALA A 192 -0.57 11.14 8.13
C ALA A 192 -0.85 9.77 7.51
N VAL A 193 -1.28 9.76 6.25
CA VAL A 193 -1.52 8.53 5.49
C VAL A 193 -0.43 8.36 4.44
N VAL A 194 0.45 7.38 4.66
CA VAL A 194 1.58 7.07 3.77
C VAL A 194 1.14 6.06 2.74
N VAL A 195 1.27 6.41 1.46
CA VAL A 195 0.88 5.54 0.34
C VAL A 195 2.10 4.96 -0.35
N ASP A 196 2.08 3.64 -0.58
CA ASP A 196 3.05 2.93 -1.40
C ASP A 196 2.34 1.88 -2.29
N ASP A 197 3.06 1.27 -3.21
CA ASP A 197 2.50 0.22 -4.07
C ASP A 197 2.48 -1.16 -3.38
N VAL A 198 3.57 -1.57 -2.74
CA VAL A 198 3.69 -2.92 -2.13
C VAL A 198 4.28 -2.84 -0.74
N MET A 199 3.57 -3.39 0.22
CA MET A 199 4.09 -3.65 1.55
C MET A 199 4.63 -5.09 1.64
N THR A 200 5.93 -5.23 1.82
CA THR A 200 6.59 -6.53 2.10
C THR A 200 6.75 -6.72 3.62
N THR A 201 7.86 -6.30 4.17
CA THR A 201 8.13 -6.35 5.62
C THR A 201 7.50 -5.21 6.40
N GLY A 202 7.08 -4.14 5.72
CA GLY A 202 6.61 -2.89 6.32
C GLY A 202 7.72 -1.94 6.75
N ALA A 203 9.00 -2.26 6.49
CA ALA A 203 10.14 -1.44 6.91
C ALA A 203 10.08 -0.01 6.34
N THR A 204 9.78 0.13 5.04
CA THR A 204 9.66 1.44 4.39
C THR A 204 8.53 2.27 5.00
N LEU A 205 7.33 1.68 5.12
CA LEU A 205 6.19 2.38 5.72
C LEU A 205 6.45 2.76 7.17
N SER A 206 7.10 1.87 7.94
CA SER A 206 7.49 2.13 9.33
C SER A 206 8.47 3.29 9.43
N ALA A 207 9.51 3.33 8.58
CA ALA A 207 10.47 4.42 8.58
C ALA A 207 9.85 5.77 8.17
N CYS A 208 8.93 5.77 7.18
CA CYS A 208 8.16 6.96 6.81
C CYS A 208 7.25 7.42 7.96
N ALA A 209 6.53 6.49 8.59
CA ALA A 209 5.66 6.78 9.74
C ALA A 209 6.44 7.40 10.90
N GLY A 210 7.61 6.85 11.24
CA GLY A 210 8.48 7.42 12.27
C GLY A 210 8.92 8.84 11.95
N ALA A 211 9.27 9.15 10.69
CA ALA A 211 9.62 10.50 10.27
C ALA A 211 8.43 11.47 10.44
N LEU A 212 7.22 11.04 10.03
CA LEU A 212 6.00 11.83 10.13
C LEU A 212 5.58 12.06 11.59
N LYS A 213 5.68 11.05 12.45
CA LYS A 213 5.42 11.20 13.90
C LYS A 213 6.40 12.17 14.56
N ARG A 214 7.68 12.11 14.24
CA ARG A 214 8.66 13.09 14.72
C ARG A 214 8.35 14.52 14.26
N ALA A 215 7.73 14.69 13.09
CA ALA A 215 7.24 15.97 12.58
C ALA A 215 5.89 16.40 13.18
N GLY A 216 5.35 15.65 14.15
CA GLY A 216 4.14 15.98 14.88
C GLY A 216 2.85 15.40 14.32
N ALA A 217 2.88 14.37 13.48
CA ALA A 217 1.68 13.60 13.14
C ALA A 217 1.11 12.94 14.40
N VAL A 218 -0.21 13.06 14.60
CA VAL A 218 -0.90 12.42 15.74
C VAL A 218 -1.08 10.91 15.55
N ARG A 219 -1.23 10.47 14.30
CA ARG A 219 -1.23 9.06 13.86
C ARG A 219 -0.54 8.96 12.51
N ALA A 220 0.06 7.80 12.23
CA ALA A 220 0.63 7.46 10.94
C ALA A 220 0.06 6.14 10.43
N ILE A 221 -0.55 6.16 9.25
CA ILE A 221 -1.25 5.02 8.65
C ILE A 221 -0.60 4.68 7.32
N GLY A 222 -0.31 3.38 7.10
CA GLY A 222 0.17 2.88 5.81
C GLY A 222 -0.99 2.42 4.93
N LEU A 223 -0.96 2.78 3.64
CA LEU A 223 -1.95 2.33 2.66
C LEU A 223 -1.25 1.87 1.39
N THR A 224 -1.46 0.60 0.97
CA THR A 224 -0.78 0.03 -0.18
C THR A 224 -1.72 -0.74 -1.11
N LEU A 225 -1.33 -0.91 -2.36
CA LEU A 225 -2.08 -1.74 -3.30
C LEU A 225 -1.97 -3.22 -2.94
N ALA A 226 -0.77 -3.65 -2.55
CA ALA A 226 -0.57 -5.08 -2.33
C ALA A 226 0.25 -5.39 -1.09
N ARG A 227 -0.10 -6.51 -0.45
CA ARG A 227 0.67 -7.15 0.60
C ARG A 227 1.45 -8.33 0.01
N SER A 228 2.77 -8.29 0.10
CA SER A 228 3.60 -9.44 -0.20
C SER A 228 3.85 -10.25 1.08
N THR A 229 3.63 -11.54 1.01
CA THR A 229 3.88 -12.48 2.12
C THR A 229 4.47 -13.78 1.59
N PRO A 230 5.54 -14.31 2.23
CA PRO A 230 6.12 -15.59 1.84
C PRO A 230 5.15 -16.78 1.99
N GLN A 231 4.14 -16.64 2.85
CA GLN A 231 3.16 -17.70 3.14
C GLN A 231 2.16 -17.91 2.00
N PHE A 232 2.05 -16.94 1.08
CA PHE A 232 1.15 -16.99 -0.06
C PHE A 232 1.86 -16.48 -1.32
N PRO A 233 2.97 -17.12 -1.77
CA PRO A 233 3.74 -16.64 -2.92
C PRO A 233 2.92 -16.68 -4.22
N ASP A 234 1.97 -17.61 -4.34
CA ASP A 234 1.22 -17.90 -5.55
C ASP A 234 -0.28 -18.16 -5.29
N VAL A 235 -0.90 -17.47 -4.34
CA VAL A 235 -2.36 -17.57 -4.18
C VAL A 235 -3.01 -17.06 -5.47
N PRO A 236 -3.74 -17.91 -6.23
CA PRO A 236 -4.53 -17.45 -7.37
C PRO A 236 -5.47 -16.35 -6.89
N GLY A 237 -5.61 -15.27 -7.67
CA GLY A 237 -6.61 -14.24 -7.38
C GLY A 237 -8.01 -14.87 -7.28
N PRO A 238 -8.97 -14.21 -6.58
CA PRO A 238 -10.30 -14.74 -6.30
C PRO A 238 -11.13 -15.15 -7.53
N ASN A 239 -10.63 -14.92 -8.74
CA ASN A 239 -11.27 -15.21 -10.02
C ASN A 239 -10.44 -16.09 -10.95
N ARG A 240 -9.63 -17.02 -10.45
CA ARG A 240 -9.17 -18.09 -11.33
C ARG A 240 -10.33 -19.10 -11.48
N PRO A 241 -10.81 -19.40 -12.73
CA PRO A 241 -11.71 -20.53 -12.91
C PRO A 241 -11.02 -21.76 -12.31
N VAL A 242 -11.73 -22.48 -11.45
CA VAL A 242 -11.26 -23.77 -10.92
C VAL A 242 -11.09 -24.66 -12.14
N ASP A 243 -9.86 -24.98 -12.52
CA ASP A 243 -9.61 -25.93 -13.60
C ASP A 243 -10.31 -27.25 -13.21
N GLU A 244 -11.03 -27.84 -14.17
CA GLU A 244 -11.77 -29.11 -13.98
C GLU A 244 -10.87 -30.29 -13.54
N ALA A 245 -9.56 -30.11 -13.57
CA ALA A 245 -8.58 -31.08 -13.11
C ALA A 245 -8.58 -31.31 -11.58
N ASP A 246 -8.95 -30.26 -10.77
CA ASP A 246 -8.96 -30.38 -9.31
C ASP A 246 -10.22 -31.10 -8.76
N ARG A 247 -11.23 -31.36 -9.59
CA ARG A 247 -12.46 -32.09 -9.19
C ARG A 247 -12.34 -33.62 -9.21
N LYS A 248 -11.22 -34.15 -9.71
CA LYS A 248 -11.03 -35.61 -9.84
C LYS A 248 -10.16 -36.22 -8.72
N SER A 249 -9.77 -35.43 -7.70
CA SER A 249 -8.89 -35.87 -6.61
C SER A 249 -9.50 -35.67 -5.23
N ALA A 250 -10.83 -35.56 -5.11
CA ALA A 250 -11.55 -35.51 -3.83
C ALA A 250 -12.49 -36.69 -3.70
#